data_a7dbb762911853ed732caf5fd2176de5
#
_entry.id   a7dbb762911853ed732caf5fd2176de5
#
_cell.length_a   1.000
_cell.length_b   1.000
_cell.length_c   1.000
_cell.angle_alpha   90.00
_cell.angle_beta   90.00
_cell.angle_gamma   90.00
#
_symmetry.space_group_name_H-M   'P 1'
#
loop_
_entity.id
_entity.type
_entity.pdbx_description
1 polymer ?
#
loop_
_entity_poly.entity_id
_entity_poly.type
_entity_poly.pdbx_seq_one_letter_code
_entity_poly.pdbx_strand_id
1 'polypeptide(L)'
;MIKKQLKVINKTGLHARPASELVLKAKKFESKATIRNLDQDKEAVNAKSVVRIMAEGLKQGTRIEIAADGSDEENAVEELCALVESGFGE
;
A
#
# COMPACT_ATOMS: atom_id res chain seq x y z
N MET A 1 2.42 -3.96 15.80
CA MET A 1 2.40 -3.95 14.31
C MET A 1 1.26 -4.80 13.79
N ILE A 2 0.54 -4.28 12.82
CA ILE A 2 -0.56 -4.99 12.15
C ILE A 2 -0.22 -5.14 10.68
N LYS A 3 -0.47 -6.32 10.14
CA LYS A 3 -0.19 -6.64 8.73
C LYS A 3 -1.41 -7.25 8.09
N LYS A 4 -1.63 -6.96 6.82
CA LYS A 4 -2.70 -7.58 6.05
C LYS A 4 -2.20 -7.83 4.63
N GLN A 5 -2.50 -9.01 4.11
CA GLN A 5 -2.18 -9.39 2.74
C GLN A 5 -3.40 -9.19 1.84
N LEU A 6 -3.17 -8.66 0.68
CA LEU A 6 -4.23 -8.42 -0.30
C LEU A 6 -3.63 -8.39 -1.70
N LYS A 7 -4.50 -8.20 -2.70
CA LYS A 7 -4.08 -8.18 -4.09
C LYS A 7 -4.41 -6.84 -4.72
N VAL A 8 -3.50 -6.34 -5.56
CA VAL A 8 -3.74 -5.14 -6.36
C VAL A 8 -4.73 -5.51 -7.47
N ILE A 9 -5.88 -4.85 -7.52
CA ILE A 9 -6.94 -5.20 -8.46
C ILE A 9 -7.16 -4.19 -9.58
N ASN A 10 -6.68 -2.97 -9.44
CA ASN A 10 -6.90 -1.94 -10.46
C ASN A 10 -5.97 -2.14 -11.66
N LYS A 11 -6.45 -1.73 -12.83
CA LYS A 11 -5.76 -1.99 -14.11
C LYS A 11 -4.36 -1.42 -14.18
N THR A 12 -4.16 -0.21 -13.69
CA THR A 12 -2.85 0.45 -13.76
C THR A 12 -1.89 0.04 -12.65
N GLY A 13 -2.39 -0.71 -11.66
CA GLY A 13 -1.58 -1.07 -10.50
C GLY A 13 -1.29 0.14 -9.63
N LEU A 14 -0.29 0.03 -8.77
CA LEU A 14 0.11 1.11 -7.87
C LEU A 14 1.13 2.01 -8.56
N HIS A 15 0.69 2.69 -9.62
CA HIS A 15 1.50 3.58 -10.43
C HIS A 15 0.79 4.92 -10.56
N ALA A 16 1.55 6.00 -10.76
CA ALA A 16 1.02 7.35 -10.97
C ALA A 16 -0.03 7.75 -9.91
N ARG A 17 -1.28 8.01 -10.33
CA ARG A 17 -2.32 8.50 -9.42
C ARG A 17 -2.66 7.53 -8.29
N PRO A 18 -2.84 6.22 -8.52
CA PRO A 18 -3.07 5.30 -7.41
C PRO A 18 -1.97 5.31 -6.36
N ALA A 19 -0.70 5.38 -6.77
CA ALA A 19 0.41 5.47 -5.84
C ALA A 19 0.34 6.76 -5.02
N SER A 20 0.04 7.88 -5.67
CA SER A 20 -0.11 9.17 -4.99
C SER A 20 -1.26 9.16 -3.99
N GLU A 21 -2.40 8.59 -4.37
CA GLU A 21 -3.55 8.49 -3.47
C GLU A 21 -3.24 7.64 -2.24
N LEU A 22 -2.54 6.53 -2.43
CA LEU A 22 -2.15 5.65 -1.33
C LEU A 22 -1.22 6.38 -0.37
N VAL A 23 -0.22 7.09 -0.89
CA VAL A 23 0.72 7.86 -0.09
C VAL A 23 0.01 8.96 0.71
N LEU A 24 -0.90 9.70 0.06
CA LEU A 24 -1.66 10.74 0.76
C LEU A 24 -2.48 10.17 1.90
N LYS A 25 -3.08 9.01 1.70
CA LYS A 25 -3.82 8.33 2.77
C LYS A 25 -2.88 7.91 3.89
N ALA A 26 -1.74 7.31 3.56
CA ALA A 26 -0.77 6.86 4.55
C ALA A 26 -0.22 8.01 5.40
N LYS A 27 -0.03 9.18 4.79
CA LYS A 27 0.50 10.35 5.50
C LYS A 27 -0.45 10.91 6.55
N LYS A 28 -1.73 10.53 6.53
CA LYS A 28 -2.70 10.94 7.55
C LYS A 28 -2.49 10.24 8.88
N PHE A 29 -1.73 9.17 8.89
CA PHE A 29 -1.50 8.36 10.09
C PHE A 29 -0.11 8.59 10.64
N GLU A 30 0.03 8.52 11.97
CA GLU A 30 1.32 8.65 12.64
C GLU A 30 2.14 7.38 12.51
N SER A 31 1.47 6.22 12.42
CA SER A 31 2.13 4.94 12.30
C SER A 31 3.06 4.88 11.11
N LYS A 32 4.13 4.13 11.26
CA LYS A 32 4.95 3.75 10.10
C LYS A 32 4.11 2.82 9.25
N ALA A 33 4.00 3.12 7.97
CA ALA A 33 3.27 2.30 7.03
C ALA A 33 4.22 1.77 5.97
N THR A 34 4.11 0.48 5.68
CA THR A 34 4.95 -0.16 4.66
C THR A 34 4.10 -0.98 3.72
N ILE A 35 4.63 -1.20 2.52
CA ILE A 35 4.03 -2.08 1.53
C ILE A 35 5.12 -3.00 1.00
N ARG A 36 4.78 -4.27 0.82
CA ARG A 36 5.72 -5.28 0.37
C ARG A 36 5.15 -6.06 -0.80
N ASN A 37 5.99 -6.26 -1.82
CA ASN A 37 5.64 -7.12 -2.95
C ASN A 37 5.89 -8.58 -2.56
N LEU A 38 4.82 -9.34 -2.35
CA LEU A 38 4.93 -10.73 -1.93
C LEU A 38 5.30 -11.67 -3.08
N ASP A 39 4.97 -11.29 -4.31
CA ASP A 39 5.25 -12.13 -5.48
C ASP A 39 6.73 -12.17 -5.83
N GLN A 40 7.47 -11.13 -5.47
CA GLN A 40 8.90 -11.04 -5.76
C GLN A 40 9.77 -11.22 -4.52
N ASP A 41 9.16 -11.52 -3.39
CA ASP A 41 9.88 -11.74 -2.12
C ASP A 41 10.88 -10.62 -1.79
N LYS A 42 10.45 -9.39 -2.03
CA LYS A 42 11.26 -8.21 -1.71
C LYS A 42 10.96 -7.71 -0.31
N GLU A 43 11.85 -6.87 0.20
CA GLU A 43 11.64 -6.20 1.47
C GLU A 43 10.54 -5.15 1.37
N ALA A 44 9.91 -4.86 2.51
CA ALA A 44 8.89 -3.81 2.59
C ALA A 44 9.51 -2.43 2.35
N VAL A 45 8.77 -1.56 1.69
CA VAL A 45 9.18 -0.18 1.44
C VAL A 45 8.21 0.78 2.11
N ASN A 46 8.64 2.03 2.28
CA ASN A 46 7.85 3.05 2.94
C ASN A 46 6.61 3.40 2.10
N ALA A 47 5.43 3.14 2.64
CA ALA A 47 4.17 3.45 1.97
C ALA A 47 3.89 4.95 1.90
N LYS A 48 4.72 5.78 2.54
CA LYS A 48 4.60 7.25 2.48
C LYS A 48 5.51 7.85 1.40
N SER A 49 6.07 7.02 0.52
CA SER A 49 6.94 7.47 -0.56
C SER A 49 6.42 6.98 -1.92
N VAL A 50 5.97 7.92 -2.75
CA VAL A 50 5.49 7.61 -4.11
C VAL A 50 6.59 6.92 -4.92
N VAL A 51 7.82 7.43 -4.83
CA VAL A 51 8.96 6.90 -5.59
C VAL A 51 9.22 5.43 -5.22
N ARG A 52 9.18 5.12 -3.93
CA ARG A 52 9.41 3.74 -3.47
C ARG A 52 8.32 2.79 -3.92
N ILE A 53 7.05 3.22 -3.84
CA ILE A 53 5.93 2.39 -4.27
C ILE A 53 6.03 2.12 -5.77
N MET A 54 6.27 3.16 -6.57
CA MET A 54 6.35 3.00 -8.02
C MET A 54 7.52 2.12 -8.43
N ALA A 55 8.63 2.18 -7.71
CA ALA A 55 9.80 1.36 -8.00
C ALA A 55 9.57 -0.14 -7.77
N GLU A 56 8.55 -0.52 -7.00
CA GLU A 56 8.26 -1.92 -6.70
C GLU A 56 7.53 -2.67 -7.82
N GLY A 57 7.05 -1.97 -8.84
CA GLY A 57 6.36 -2.60 -9.96
C GLY A 57 5.08 -3.34 -9.54
N LEU A 58 4.28 -2.71 -8.70
CA LEU A 58 3.07 -3.33 -8.14
C LEU A 58 1.91 -3.25 -9.12
N LYS A 59 1.94 -4.10 -10.13
CA LYS A 59 0.93 -4.13 -11.19
C LYS A 59 -0.31 -4.93 -10.77
N GLN A 60 -1.35 -4.87 -11.60
CA GLN A 60 -2.58 -5.62 -11.37
C GLN A 60 -2.28 -7.12 -11.14
N GLY A 61 -2.88 -7.68 -10.11
CA GLY A 61 -2.70 -9.08 -9.76
C GLY A 61 -1.57 -9.36 -8.79
N THR A 62 -0.72 -8.36 -8.49
CA THR A 62 0.37 -8.54 -7.54
C THR A 62 -0.17 -8.70 -6.13
N ARG A 63 0.31 -9.70 -5.40
CA ARG A 63 0.00 -9.85 -3.98
C ARG A 63 0.93 -8.95 -3.19
N ILE A 64 0.34 -8.22 -2.26
CA ILE A 64 1.06 -7.28 -1.42
C ILE A 64 0.73 -7.48 0.05
N GLU A 65 1.60 -6.96 0.90
CA GLU A 65 1.35 -6.90 2.33
C GLU A 65 1.46 -5.45 2.77
N ILE A 66 0.39 -4.95 3.39
CA ILE A 66 0.40 -3.62 3.98
C ILE A 66 0.54 -3.79 5.48
N ALA A 67 1.48 -3.07 6.07
CA ALA A 67 1.75 -3.13 7.49
C ALA A 67 1.80 -1.72 8.08
N ALA A 68 1.40 -1.60 9.33
CA ALA A 68 1.52 -0.35 10.06
C ALA A 68 1.96 -0.64 11.49
N ASP A 69 2.75 0.27 12.04
CA ASP A 69 3.30 0.14 13.39
C ASP A 69 3.26 1.51 14.08
N GLY A 70 2.40 1.65 15.06
CA GLY A 70 2.23 2.89 15.78
C GLY A 70 0.89 2.98 16.48
N SER A 71 0.59 4.18 17.02
CA SER A 71 -0.60 4.40 17.85
C SER A 71 -1.91 4.21 17.10
N ASP A 72 -1.94 4.47 15.80
CA ASP A 72 -3.13 4.36 14.95
C ASP A 72 -3.01 3.23 13.92
N GLU A 73 -2.23 2.22 14.23
CA GLU A 73 -1.90 1.16 13.28
C GLU A 73 -3.12 0.39 12.74
N GLU A 74 -4.13 0.17 13.59
CA GLU A 74 -5.34 -0.54 13.15
C GLU A 74 -6.08 0.26 12.08
N ASN A 75 -6.30 1.54 12.33
CA ASN A 75 -6.98 2.40 11.38
C ASN A 75 -6.16 2.57 10.12
N ALA A 76 -4.84 2.68 10.25
CA ALA A 76 -3.96 2.83 9.10
C ALA A 76 -4.06 1.64 8.16
N VAL A 77 -3.90 0.42 8.68
CA VAL A 77 -3.99 -0.78 7.84
C VAL A 77 -5.38 -0.91 7.22
N GLU A 78 -6.43 -0.69 8.03
CA GLU A 78 -7.81 -0.82 7.55
C GLU A 78 -8.09 0.15 6.39
N GLU A 79 -7.72 1.42 6.54
CA GLU A 79 -8.01 2.41 5.51
C GLU A 79 -7.14 2.25 4.27
N LEU A 80 -5.87 1.90 4.44
CA LEU A 80 -5.00 1.65 3.28
C LEU A 80 -5.46 0.43 2.50
N CYS A 81 -5.82 -0.64 3.18
CA CYS A 81 -6.33 -1.84 2.52
C CYS A 81 -7.65 -1.58 1.82
N ALA A 82 -8.54 -0.83 2.45
CA ALA A 82 -9.82 -0.47 1.83
C ALA A 82 -9.62 0.32 0.54
N LEU A 83 -8.65 1.23 0.51
CA LEU A 83 -8.35 2.01 -0.68
C LEU A 83 -7.85 1.11 -1.82
N VAL A 84 -6.94 0.19 -1.52
CA VAL A 84 -6.43 -0.76 -2.52
C VAL A 84 -7.57 -1.66 -3.01
N GLU A 85 -8.39 -2.18 -2.10
CA GLU A 85 -9.50 -3.06 -2.44
C GLU A 85 -10.60 -2.36 -3.21
N SER A 86 -10.70 -1.03 -3.11
CA SER A 86 -11.66 -0.25 -3.89
C SER A 86 -11.25 -0.11 -5.36
N GLY A 87 -10.00 -0.47 -5.69
CA GLY A 87 -9.49 -0.34 -7.05
C GLY A 87 -9.22 1.09 -7.48
N PHE A 88 -9.14 2.04 -6.54
CA PHE A 88 -8.86 3.45 -6.81
C PHE A 88 -9.83 4.10 -7.80
N GLY A 89 -11.04 3.55 -7.90
CA GLY A 89 -12.05 4.08 -8.81
C GLY A 89 -11.88 3.69 -10.27
N GLU A 90 -11.04 2.73 -10.53
CA GLU A 90 -10.83 2.23 -11.91
C GLU A 90 -11.79 1.10 -12.27
#